data_2d6e6bf1305c112575ac9498a983933d
#
_entry.id   2d6e6bf1305c112575ac9498a983933d
#
_cell.length_a   1.000
_cell.length_b   1.000
_cell.length_c   1.000
_cell.angle_alpha   90.00
_cell.angle_beta   90.00
_cell.angle_gamma   90.00
#
_symmetry.space_group_name_H-M   'P 1'
#
loop_
_entity.id
_entity.type
_entity.pdbx_description
1 polymer ?
#
loop_
_entity_poly.entity_id
_entity_poly.type
_entity_poly.pdbx_seq_one_letter_code
_entity_poly.pdbx_strand_id
1 'polypeptide(L)'
;MKKTISISLFIIIACTLAGTASEDVAKEKQYVSVNVPNADIKIQYKYSLLEDRVIELNRTGLNKIFSFSRIYKNFSWKYTDFPSGRLDGLTTVQTFDTDIIGPIMVSAESNEDGDDPIAEFTGGWHGFNGNQSGSPTARHVSLQVWVDGKMVNDTFKGYTNDLVIETTSNIQGFNTKKKDGSGREIIQQKVKMKFNEGRADVHIKMVPLEKVRIHTYYGLQTALSQLYANSSIRYESGDSQEWKDTSSGPNDSGPKGKYPNVYRMTAKNKHNDEVVVWLDTKYGLGKRLNVSDKYPSAFFVGYKSYFNLINGIPLIISTGQSAEVHG
;
A
#
# COMPACT_ATOMS: atom_id res chain seq x y z
N MET A 1 73.65 -14.22 27.76
CA MET A 1 72.22 -14.07 27.45
C MET A 1 72.05 -13.71 25.99
N LYS A 2 71.72 -14.68 25.14
CA LYS A 2 71.49 -14.45 23.69
C LYS A 2 69.97 -14.28 23.49
N LYS A 3 69.56 -13.11 23.01
CA LYS A 3 68.17 -12.83 22.58
C LYS A 3 67.98 -13.35 21.17
N THR A 4 67.14 -14.30 21.00
CA THR A 4 66.65 -14.80 19.69
C THR A 4 65.50 -13.90 19.21
N ILE A 5 65.70 -13.24 18.08
CA ILE A 5 64.65 -12.47 17.42
C ILE A 5 64.00 -13.39 16.39
N SER A 6 62.72 -13.70 16.59
CA SER A 6 61.92 -14.44 15.61
C SER A 6 61.26 -13.45 14.64
N ILE A 7 61.63 -13.54 13.36
CA ILE A 7 61.00 -12.76 12.28
C ILE A 7 59.94 -13.61 11.63
N SER A 8 58.66 -13.27 11.85
CA SER A 8 57.53 -13.86 11.14
C SER A 8 57.37 -13.22 9.77
N LEU A 9 57.62 -14.00 8.76
CA LEU A 9 57.46 -13.61 7.36
C LEU A 9 55.92 -13.73 6.99
N PHE A 10 55.25 -12.60 6.84
CA PHE A 10 53.91 -12.56 6.25
C PHE A 10 54.01 -12.60 4.70
N ILE A 11 53.61 -13.71 4.12
CA ILE A 11 53.46 -13.80 2.65
C ILE A 11 52.05 -13.26 2.31
N ILE A 12 52.01 -12.05 1.72
CA ILE A 12 50.79 -11.52 1.11
C ILE A 12 50.73 -12.10 -0.28
N ILE A 13 49.84 -13.08 -0.51
CA ILE A 13 49.50 -13.52 -1.86
C ILE A 13 48.46 -12.53 -2.40
N ALA A 14 48.92 -11.59 -3.20
CA ALA A 14 48.03 -10.77 -4.01
C ALA A 14 47.56 -11.59 -5.21
N CYS A 15 46.40 -12.24 -5.12
CA CYS A 15 45.70 -12.75 -6.29
C CYS A 15 45.06 -11.58 -7.04
N THR A 16 45.70 -11.07 -8.05
CA THR A 16 45.09 -10.23 -9.06
C THR A 16 44.24 -11.11 -9.97
N LEU A 17 42.98 -11.36 -9.56
CA LEU A 17 41.96 -11.82 -10.48
C LEU A 17 41.45 -10.62 -11.28
N ALA A 18 42.07 -10.37 -12.43
CA ALA A 18 41.44 -9.60 -13.48
C ALA A 18 40.34 -10.43 -14.12
N GLY A 19 39.22 -10.55 -13.40
CA GLY A 19 37.97 -11.01 -13.97
C GLY A 19 37.29 -9.80 -14.57
N THR A 20 37.08 -9.75 -15.87
CA THR A 20 36.11 -8.89 -16.51
C THR A 20 34.77 -9.16 -15.85
N ALA A 21 34.37 -8.32 -14.91
CA ALA A 21 33.02 -8.33 -14.38
C ALA A 21 32.10 -8.01 -15.55
N SER A 22 31.43 -9.01 -16.08
CA SER A 22 30.23 -8.78 -16.85
C SER A 22 29.25 -8.10 -15.89
N GLU A 23 28.82 -6.90 -16.21
CA GLU A 23 27.75 -6.17 -15.53
C GLU A 23 26.38 -6.81 -15.80
N ASP A 24 26.26 -8.10 -15.68
CA ASP A 24 25.00 -8.74 -15.38
C ASP A 24 24.87 -8.84 -13.86
N VAL A 25 24.62 -7.70 -13.22
CA VAL A 25 23.96 -7.69 -11.91
C VAL A 25 22.63 -8.41 -12.15
N ALA A 26 22.59 -9.68 -11.81
CA ALA A 26 21.37 -10.46 -11.86
C ALA A 26 20.32 -9.69 -11.05
N LYS A 27 19.35 -9.08 -11.76
CA LYS A 27 18.25 -8.38 -11.11
C LYS A 27 17.59 -9.39 -10.20
N GLU A 28 17.54 -9.11 -8.92
CA GLU A 28 16.86 -9.94 -7.95
C GLU A 28 15.44 -10.20 -8.46
N LYS A 29 15.04 -11.44 -8.52
CA LYS A 29 13.73 -11.83 -9.03
C LYS A 29 12.79 -12.03 -7.84
N GLN A 30 11.58 -11.55 -7.97
CA GLN A 30 10.51 -11.97 -7.07
C GLN A 30 9.88 -13.26 -7.57
N TYR A 31 9.38 -14.10 -6.66
CA TYR A 31 8.61 -15.28 -7.00
C TYR A 31 7.13 -15.01 -6.77
N VAL A 32 6.27 -15.31 -7.73
CA VAL A 32 4.84 -15.03 -7.64
C VAL A 32 4.00 -16.29 -7.81
N SER A 33 2.91 -16.34 -7.06
CA SER A 33 1.81 -17.28 -7.27
C SER A 33 0.55 -16.47 -7.53
N VAL A 34 0.02 -16.60 -8.72
CA VAL A 34 -1.16 -15.88 -9.21
C VAL A 34 -2.29 -16.87 -9.44
N ASN A 35 -3.48 -16.58 -8.93
CA ASN A 35 -4.72 -17.28 -9.21
C ASN A 35 -5.80 -16.24 -9.46
N VAL A 36 -6.00 -15.88 -10.74
CA VAL A 36 -6.93 -14.81 -11.14
C VAL A 36 -8.39 -15.17 -10.84
N PRO A 37 -8.89 -16.39 -11.11
CA PRO A 37 -10.26 -16.78 -10.78
C PRO A 37 -10.63 -16.60 -9.31
N ASN A 38 -9.70 -16.92 -8.40
CA ASN A 38 -9.89 -16.80 -6.96
C ASN A 38 -9.46 -15.43 -6.40
N ALA A 39 -8.88 -14.57 -7.25
CA ALA A 39 -8.30 -13.30 -6.85
C ALA A 39 -7.31 -13.46 -5.67
N ASP A 40 -6.43 -14.48 -5.74
CA ASP A 40 -5.40 -14.78 -4.74
C ASP A 40 -4.02 -14.62 -5.40
N ILE A 41 -3.25 -13.65 -4.93
CA ILE A 41 -1.91 -13.35 -5.45
C ILE A 41 -0.95 -13.28 -4.27
N LYS A 42 0.14 -14.05 -4.36
CA LYS A 42 1.24 -14.04 -3.40
C LYS A 42 2.53 -13.65 -4.09
N ILE A 43 3.25 -12.70 -3.49
CA ILE A 43 4.49 -12.13 -4.01
C ILE A 43 5.57 -12.35 -2.96
N GLN A 44 6.50 -13.23 -3.25
CA GLN A 44 7.63 -13.55 -2.40
C GLN A 44 8.88 -12.80 -2.86
N TYR A 45 9.55 -12.16 -1.96
CA TYR A 45 10.82 -11.46 -2.19
C TYR A 45 11.83 -11.76 -1.08
N LYS A 46 13.10 -11.60 -1.42
CA LYS A 46 14.18 -11.79 -0.46
C LYS A 46 14.22 -10.62 0.52
N TYR A 47 14.12 -10.93 1.80
CA TYR A 47 14.17 -9.92 2.87
C TYR A 47 15.53 -9.90 3.57
N SER A 48 16.09 -11.08 3.81
CA SER A 48 17.44 -11.27 4.37
C SER A 48 18.03 -12.59 3.85
N LEU A 49 19.28 -12.89 4.20
CA LEU A 49 19.92 -14.15 3.77
C LEU A 49 19.13 -15.40 4.16
N LEU A 50 18.39 -15.37 5.27
CA LEU A 50 17.64 -16.52 5.81
C LEU A 50 16.14 -16.32 5.83
N GLU A 51 15.64 -15.18 5.38
CA GLU A 51 14.21 -14.87 5.44
C GLU A 51 13.70 -14.31 4.11
N ASP A 52 12.60 -14.87 3.66
CA ASP A 52 11.77 -14.31 2.61
C ASP A 52 10.52 -13.68 3.23
N ARG A 53 10.00 -12.63 2.61
CA ARG A 53 8.68 -12.07 2.89
C ARG A 53 7.73 -12.39 1.76
N VAL A 54 6.47 -12.56 2.11
CA VAL A 54 5.39 -12.79 1.14
C VAL A 54 4.28 -11.79 1.38
N ILE A 55 4.00 -10.97 0.38
CA ILE A 55 2.82 -10.10 0.35
C ILE A 55 1.68 -10.87 -0.28
N GLU A 56 0.55 -10.94 0.40
CA GLU A 56 -0.69 -11.52 -0.12
C GLU A 56 -1.68 -10.42 -0.46
N LEU A 57 -2.25 -10.51 -1.65
CA LEU A 57 -3.39 -9.70 -2.08
C LEU A 57 -4.56 -10.63 -2.41
N ASN A 58 -5.74 -10.25 -1.94
CA ASN A 58 -6.97 -10.96 -2.24
C ASN A 58 -8.20 -10.05 -2.10
N ARG A 59 -9.40 -10.61 -2.26
CA ARG A 59 -10.65 -9.88 -2.01
C ARG A 59 -10.91 -9.82 -0.51
N THR A 60 -10.87 -8.61 0.04
CA THR A 60 -10.97 -8.35 1.48
C THR A 60 -12.18 -7.48 1.83
N GLY A 61 -12.49 -7.43 3.12
CA GLY A 61 -13.53 -6.58 3.66
C GLY A 61 -14.95 -6.92 3.23
N LEU A 62 -15.89 -6.10 3.65
CA LEU A 62 -17.32 -6.27 3.36
C LEU A 62 -17.62 -6.18 1.87
N ASN A 63 -16.96 -5.26 1.17
CA ASN A 63 -17.18 -5.02 -0.26
C ASN A 63 -16.46 -6.03 -1.17
N LYS A 64 -15.67 -6.96 -0.62
CA LYS A 64 -14.90 -7.95 -1.39
C LYS A 64 -14.07 -7.33 -2.52
N ILE A 65 -13.52 -6.14 -2.30
CA ILE A 65 -12.63 -5.51 -3.26
C ILE A 65 -11.21 -6.08 -3.13
N PHE A 66 -10.47 -6.07 -4.23
CA PHE A 66 -9.11 -6.60 -4.27
C PHE A 66 -8.12 -5.62 -3.63
N SER A 67 -7.37 -6.06 -2.61
CA SER A 67 -6.44 -5.24 -1.86
C SER A 67 -5.37 -6.10 -1.17
N PHE A 68 -4.44 -5.45 -0.50
CA PHE A 68 -3.48 -6.09 0.41
C PHE A 68 -4.22 -6.79 1.55
N SER A 69 -3.80 -8.01 1.87
CA SER A 69 -4.42 -8.86 2.89
C SER A 69 -3.47 -9.19 4.02
N ARG A 70 -2.28 -9.70 3.71
CA ARG A 70 -1.32 -10.15 4.72
C ARG A 70 0.12 -9.99 4.27
N ILE A 71 1.00 -9.96 5.26
CA ILE A 71 2.44 -10.21 5.07
C ILE A 71 2.79 -11.46 5.88
N TYR A 72 3.52 -12.37 5.25
CA TYR A 72 4.09 -13.54 5.88
C TYR A 72 5.61 -13.46 5.86
N LYS A 73 6.23 -14.21 6.77
CA LYS A 73 7.63 -14.60 6.68
C LYS A 73 7.74 -16.07 6.32
N ASN A 74 8.78 -16.41 5.59
CA ASN A 74 9.19 -17.77 5.31
C ASN A 74 10.68 -17.93 5.58
N PHE A 75 11.06 -19.03 6.16
CA PHE A 75 12.47 -19.31 6.39
C PHE A 75 13.12 -19.80 5.09
N SER A 76 14.22 -19.16 4.71
CA SER A 76 15.00 -19.55 3.53
C SER A 76 16.13 -20.49 3.94
N TRP A 77 16.06 -21.73 3.48
CA TRP A 77 17.06 -22.76 3.77
C TRP A 77 18.36 -22.58 2.97
N LYS A 78 18.38 -21.69 1.99
CA LYS A 78 19.54 -21.45 1.13
C LYS A 78 19.98 -19.99 1.24
N TYR A 79 21.29 -19.81 1.43
CA TYR A 79 21.95 -18.51 1.34
C TYR A 79 22.03 -18.10 -0.14
N THR A 80 20.95 -17.59 -0.68
CA THR A 80 20.87 -17.10 -2.08
C THR A 80 20.25 -15.72 -2.08
N ASP A 81 20.56 -14.93 -3.08
CA ASP A 81 19.96 -13.60 -3.29
C ASP A 81 18.53 -13.69 -3.87
N PHE A 82 18.07 -14.89 -4.19
CA PHE A 82 16.74 -15.14 -4.73
C PHE A 82 15.80 -15.67 -3.65
N PRO A 83 14.50 -15.34 -3.71
CA PRO A 83 13.50 -15.95 -2.86
C PRO A 83 13.42 -17.47 -3.11
N SER A 84 13.01 -18.21 -2.08
CA SER A 84 13.02 -19.68 -2.10
C SER A 84 12.10 -20.31 -3.13
N GLY A 85 11.12 -19.58 -3.64
CA GLY A 85 10.05 -20.11 -4.50
C GLY A 85 9.08 -21.03 -3.77
N ARG A 86 9.16 -21.14 -2.46
CA ARG A 86 8.30 -21.98 -1.62
C ARG A 86 7.29 -21.10 -0.89
N LEU A 87 6.04 -21.48 -0.96
CA LEU A 87 4.90 -20.80 -0.31
C LEU A 87 4.21 -21.70 0.73
N ASP A 88 4.88 -22.77 1.16
CA ASP A 88 4.50 -23.63 2.27
C ASP A 88 5.18 -23.19 3.57
N GLY A 89 4.60 -23.49 4.71
CA GLY A 89 5.16 -23.14 6.03
C GLY A 89 5.20 -21.64 6.33
N LEU A 90 4.33 -20.85 5.69
CA LEU A 90 4.25 -19.40 5.90
C LEU A 90 3.76 -19.07 7.31
N THR A 91 4.45 -18.14 7.96
CA THR A 91 4.03 -17.58 9.24
C THR A 91 3.53 -16.16 9.05
N THR A 92 2.27 -15.89 9.39
CA THR A 92 1.70 -14.54 9.34
C THR A 92 2.42 -13.61 10.30
N VAL A 93 2.88 -12.46 9.82
CA VAL A 93 3.51 -11.41 10.62
C VAL A 93 2.71 -10.13 10.67
N GLN A 94 1.89 -9.87 9.65
CA GLN A 94 0.98 -8.73 9.58
C GLN A 94 -0.29 -9.12 8.86
N THR A 95 -1.44 -8.75 9.40
CA THR A 95 -2.74 -8.80 8.74
C THR A 95 -3.22 -7.38 8.47
N PHE A 96 -3.79 -7.15 7.31
CA PHE A 96 -4.39 -5.87 6.96
C PHE A 96 -5.91 -5.97 7.08
N ASP A 97 -6.42 -5.74 8.28
CA ASP A 97 -7.86 -5.77 8.60
C ASP A 97 -8.49 -4.37 8.37
N THR A 98 -8.05 -3.69 7.31
CA THR A 98 -8.44 -2.32 7.02
C THR A 98 -8.16 -1.96 5.57
N ASP A 99 -8.64 -0.80 5.14
CA ASP A 99 -8.29 -0.21 3.86
C ASP A 99 -6.80 0.15 3.83
N ILE A 100 -6.09 -0.31 2.81
CA ILE A 100 -4.75 0.15 2.45
C ILE A 100 -4.84 1.17 1.32
N ILE A 101 -5.79 0.98 0.42
CA ILE A 101 -6.23 1.96 -0.55
C ILE A 101 -7.48 2.58 0.05
N GLY A 102 -7.38 3.85 0.43
CA GLY A 102 -8.31 4.49 1.33
C GLY A 102 -9.76 4.52 0.86
N PRO A 103 -10.70 4.43 1.80
CA PRO A 103 -12.11 4.65 1.53
C PRO A 103 -12.34 6.11 1.14
N ILE A 104 -13.47 6.36 0.53
CA ILE A 104 -13.85 7.67 0.03
C ILE A 104 -15.16 8.13 0.67
N MET A 105 -15.21 9.39 1.10
CA MET A 105 -16.47 10.04 1.47
C MET A 105 -16.91 10.87 0.27
N VAL A 106 -17.87 10.35 -0.48
CA VAL A 106 -18.30 10.92 -1.76
C VAL A 106 -19.83 11.00 -1.84
N SER A 107 -20.33 12.06 -2.45
CA SER A 107 -21.75 12.23 -2.76
C SER A 107 -21.98 12.53 -4.22
N ALA A 108 -23.14 12.15 -4.73
CA ALA A 108 -23.69 12.69 -5.96
C ALA A 108 -24.03 14.18 -5.77
N GLU A 109 -23.82 15.01 -6.80
CA GLU A 109 -24.23 16.43 -6.81
C GLU A 109 -25.71 16.61 -7.17
N SER A 110 -26.34 15.58 -7.72
CA SER A 110 -27.75 15.57 -8.08
C SER A 110 -28.37 14.22 -7.73
N ASN A 111 -29.66 14.21 -7.42
CA ASN A 111 -30.44 13.00 -7.11
C ASN A 111 -29.92 12.23 -5.90
N GLU A 112 -30.33 12.65 -4.74
CA GLU A 112 -30.16 11.92 -3.47
C GLU A 112 -31.25 10.86 -3.40
N ASP A 113 -30.92 9.64 -3.84
CA ASP A 113 -31.85 8.50 -3.90
C ASP A 113 -31.48 7.37 -2.92
N GLY A 114 -30.57 7.66 -2.00
CA GLY A 114 -30.14 6.75 -0.94
C GLY A 114 -31.14 6.68 0.23
N ASP A 115 -31.05 5.60 1.01
CA ASP A 115 -31.90 5.40 2.19
C ASP A 115 -31.47 6.21 3.41
N ASP A 116 -30.19 6.62 3.46
CA ASP A 116 -29.63 7.37 4.57
C ASP A 116 -28.49 8.27 4.06
N PRO A 117 -28.72 9.58 3.90
CA PRO A 117 -27.76 10.53 3.32
C PRO A 117 -26.70 11.02 4.31
N ILE A 118 -26.53 10.38 5.46
CA ILE A 118 -25.49 10.76 6.43
C ILE A 118 -24.11 10.66 5.77
N ALA A 119 -23.32 11.71 5.90
CA ALA A 119 -21.98 11.79 5.35
C ALA A 119 -21.04 10.77 6.03
N GLU A 120 -20.72 9.70 5.34
CA GLU A 120 -19.93 8.58 5.80
C GLU A 120 -19.00 8.07 4.70
N PHE A 121 -17.99 7.30 5.08
CA PHE A 121 -17.14 6.60 4.11
C PHE A 121 -17.91 5.47 3.42
N THR A 122 -17.65 5.31 2.13
CA THR A 122 -18.13 4.22 1.28
C THR A 122 -16.95 3.57 0.56
N GLY A 123 -17.18 2.41 -0.02
CA GLY A 123 -16.10 1.63 -0.64
C GLY A 123 -15.14 1.04 0.38
N GLY A 124 -14.02 0.51 -0.08
CA GLY A 124 -13.05 -0.13 0.80
C GLY A 124 -13.69 -1.20 1.70
N TRP A 125 -13.53 -1.05 3.01
CA TRP A 125 -14.13 -1.92 4.03
C TRP A 125 -15.46 -1.37 4.57
N HIS A 126 -15.93 -0.23 4.09
CA HIS A 126 -17.08 0.49 4.62
C HIS A 126 -18.38 0.06 3.94
N GLY A 127 -19.33 -0.41 4.73
CA GLY A 127 -20.68 -0.76 4.31
C GLY A 127 -21.68 0.37 4.52
N PHE A 128 -22.95 0.04 4.38
CA PHE A 128 -24.07 0.99 4.52
C PHE A 128 -24.03 1.82 5.81
N ASN A 129 -23.56 1.24 6.91
CA ASN A 129 -23.49 1.92 8.22
C ASN A 129 -22.19 2.73 8.41
N GLY A 130 -21.44 3.02 7.36
CA GLY A 130 -20.21 3.81 7.42
C GLY A 130 -19.02 3.10 8.11
N ASN A 131 -19.18 1.84 8.47
CA ASN A 131 -18.16 0.98 9.08
C ASN A 131 -18.19 -0.41 8.42
N GLN A 132 -17.60 -1.43 9.05
CA GLN A 132 -17.56 -2.79 8.50
C GLN A 132 -18.89 -3.57 8.67
N SER A 133 -20.03 -2.88 8.61
CA SER A 133 -21.35 -3.50 8.77
C SER A 133 -22.39 -2.94 7.79
N GLY A 134 -23.50 -3.63 7.69
CA GLY A 134 -24.55 -3.34 6.71
C GLY A 134 -24.27 -3.96 5.35
N SER A 135 -25.01 -3.54 4.35
CA SER A 135 -24.83 -3.98 2.97
C SER A 135 -23.57 -3.37 2.33
N PRO A 136 -23.00 -4.01 1.28
CA PRO A 136 -21.91 -3.47 0.52
C PRO A 136 -22.23 -2.11 -0.11
N THR A 137 -21.25 -1.20 -0.12
CA THR A 137 -21.31 0.11 -0.78
C THR A 137 -20.37 0.19 -1.99
N ALA A 138 -19.69 -0.90 -2.31
CA ALA A 138 -18.89 -1.01 -3.52
C ALA A 138 -18.96 -2.41 -4.11
N ARG A 139 -18.70 -2.49 -5.40
CA ARG A 139 -18.67 -3.72 -6.18
C ARG A 139 -17.38 -3.82 -6.97
N HIS A 140 -16.73 -4.96 -6.88
CA HIS A 140 -15.60 -5.29 -7.74
C HIS A 140 -16.07 -5.46 -9.20
N VAL A 141 -15.36 -4.88 -10.15
CA VAL A 141 -15.68 -4.91 -11.59
C VAL A 141 -14.71 -5.80 -12.35
N SER A 142 -13.40 -5.61 -12.16
CA SER A 142 -12.37 -6.36 -12.89
C SER A 142 -11.08 -6.50 -12.12
N LEU A 143 -10.38 -7.61 -12.38
CA LEU A 143 -9.01 -7.87 -11.98
C LEU A 143 -8.25 -8.34 -13.22
N GLN A 144 -7.14 -7.69 -13.53
CA GLN A 144 -6.23 -8.05 -14.60
C GLN A 144 -4.81 -8.14 -14.05
N VAL A 145 -4.05 -9.15 -14.48
CA VAL A 145 -2.71 -9.42 -13.98
C VAL A 145 -1.78 -9.67 -15.16
N TRP A 146 -0.62 -9.03 -15.15
CA TRP A 146 0.44 -9.24 -16.13
C TRP A 146 1.71 -9.66 -15.41
N VAL A 147 2.35 -10.68 -15.93
CA VAL A 147 3.66 -11.20 -15.52
C VAL A 147 4.61 -11.05 -16.69
N ASP A 148 5.68 -10.28 -16.52
CA ASP A 148 6.65 -9.94 -17.57
C ASP A 148 5.97 -9.48 -18.88
N GLY A 149 4.97 -8.61 -18.75
CA GLY A 149 4.19 -8.02 -19.84
C GLY A 149 3.16 -8.96 -20.49
N LYS A 150 3.00 -10.19 -20.02
CA LYS A 150 2.01 -11.16 -20.53
C LYS A 150 0.82 -11.25 -19.58
N MET A 151 -0.39 -11.12 -20.12
CA MET A 151 -1.62 -11.26 -19.33
C MET A 151 -1.78 -12.70 -18.83
N VAL A 152 -2.09 -12.82 -17.54
CA VAL A 152 -2.44 -14.09 -16.88
C VAL A 152 -3.96 -14.12 -16.69
N ASN A 153 -4.63 -15.08 -17.31
CA ASN A 153 -6.09 -15.23 -17.22
C ASN A 153 -6.54 -16.33 -16.24
N ASP A 154 -5.63 -17.19 -15.83
CA ASP A 154 -5.91 -18.34 -14.97
C ASP A 154 -4.91 -18.38 -13.81
N THR A 155 -3.94 -19.28 -13.86
CA THR A 155 -2.93 -19.46 -12.81
C THR A 155 -1.53 -19.30 -13.37
N PHE A 156 -0.63 -18.77 -12.54
CA PHE A 156 0.80 -18.69 -12.84
C PHE A 156 1.59 -18.89 -11.54
N LYS A 157 2.70 -19.61 -11.64
CA LYS A 157 3.70 -19.70 -10.56
C LYS A 157 5.09 -19.64 -11.18
N GLY A 158 5.93 -18.76 -10.67
CA GLY A 158 7.29 -18.61 -11.17
C GLY A 158 7.98 -17.34 -10.75
N TYR A 159 9.24 -17.20 -11.16
CA TYR A 159 10.03 -15.99 -10.98
C TYR A 159 9.66 -14.95 -12.04
N THR A 160 9.66 -13.68 -11.64
CA THR A 160 9.37 -12.55 -12.53
C THR A 160 10.13 -11.30 -12.07
N ASN A 161 10.42 -10.41 -13.01
CA ASN A 161 10.94 -9.09 -12.72
C ASN A 161 9.87 -8.01 -12.78
N ASP A 162 8.71 -8.32 -13.36
CA ASP A 162 7.63 -7.34 -13.55
C ASP A 162 6.26 -7.99 -13.31
N LEU A 163 5.63 -7.62 -12.21
CA LEU A 163 4.25 -7.99 -11.90
C LEU A 163 3.42 -6.72 -11.88
N VAL A 164 2.43 -6.66 -12.75
CA VAL A 164 1.45 -5.56 -12.79
C VAL A 164 0.07 -6.12 -12.51
N ILE A 165 -0.66 -5.45 -11.60
CA ILE A 165 -2.03 -5.79 -11.23
C ILE A 165 -2.89 -4.55 -11.44
N GLU A 166 -3.98 -4.69 -12.17
CA GLU A 166 -4.98 -3.64 -12.32
C GLU A 166 -6.32 -4.15 -11.79
N THR A 167 -6.96 -3.36 -10.94
CA THR A 167 -8.28 -3.67 -10.40
C THR A 167 -9.20 -2.47 -10.54
N THR A 168 -10.48 -2.73 -10.77
CA THR A 168 -11.51 -1.72 -10.89
C THR A 168 -12.66 -2.06 -9.96
N SER A 169 -13.14 -1.07 -9.22
CA SER A 169 -14.32 -1.16 -8.37
C SER A 169 -15.22 0.05 -8.57
N ASN A 170 -16.52 -0.17 -8.57
CA ASN A 170 -17.51 0.90 -8.56
C ASN A 170 -18.00 1.13 -7.15
N ILE A 171 -18.23 2.38 -6.78
CA ILE A 171 -18.51 2.80 -5.40
C ILE A 171 -19.77 3.66 -5.40
N GLN A 172 -20.67 3.40 -4.45
CA GLN A 172 -21.84 4.21 -4.16
C GLN A 172 -21.45 5.48 -3.38
N GLY A 173 -22.19 6.55 -3.54
CA GLY A 173 -22.09 7.70 -2.66
C GLY A 173 -22.80 7.48 -1.33
N PHE A 174 -22.45 8.26 -0.32
CA PHE A 174 -23.18 8.17 0.95
C PHE A 174 -24.65 8.61 0.81
N ASN A 175 -24.97 9.49 -0.15
CA ASN A 175 -26.33 9.93 -0.46
C ASN A 175 -27.02 9.09 -1.55
N THR A 176 -26.38 8.02 -2.04
CA THR A 176 -26.96 7.07 -3.01
C THR A 176 -26.93 5.63 -2.52
N LYS A 177 -26.32 5.35 -1.33
CA LYS A 177 -26.26 4.02 -0.73
C LYS A 177 -27.65 3.53 -0.28
N LYS A 178 -27.91 2.22 -0.38
CA LYS A 178 -29.17 1.61 0.07
C LYS A 178 -28.92 0.45 1.02
N LYS A 179 -29.90 0.24 1.94
CA LYS A 179 -29.84 -0.81 2.95
C LYS A 179 -29.72 -2.21 2.38
N ASP A 180 -30.23 -2.43 1.19
CA ASP A 180 -30.17 -3.71 0.46
C ASP A 180 -28.92 -3.87 -0.41
N GLY A 181 -28.04 -2.84 -0.47
CA GLY A 181 -26.83 -2.83 -1.29
C GLY A 181 -27.06 -2.44 -2.75
N SER A 182 -28.32 -2.17 -3.17
CA SER A 182 -28.65 -1.78 -4.56
C SER A 182 -28.44 -0.29 -4.85
N GLY A 183 -27.72 0.43 -3.99
CA GLY A 183 -27.47 1.84 -4.15
C GLY A 183 -26.74 2.17 -5.46
N ARG A 184 -26.98 3.40 -5.96
CA ARG A 184 -26.39 3.85 -7.23
C ARG A 184 -24.89 4.09 -7.12
N GLU A 185 -24.13 3.43 -7.99
CA GLU A 185 -22.68 3.61 -8.14
C GLU A 185 -22.40 4.95 -8.84
N ILE A 186 -21.64 5.83 -8.24
CA ILE A 186 -21.40 7.19 -8.73
C ILE A 186 -19.95 7.47 -9.10
N ILE A 187 -19.02 6.63 -8.64
CA ILE A 187 -17.60 6.78 -8.94
C ILE A 187 -16.94 5.41 -9.12
N GLN A 188 -16.04 5.33 -10.06
CA GLN A 188 -15.20 4.17 -10.31
C GLN A 188 -13.79 4.43 -9.78
N GLN A 189 -13.27 3.52 -8.98
CA GLN A 189 -11.87 3.51 -8.53
C GLN A 189 -11.11 2.46 -9.35
N LYS A 190 -10.09 2.92 -10.08
CA LYS A 190 -9.13 2.08 -10.81
C LYS A 190 -7.80 2.13 -10.07
N VAL A 191 -7.24 0.97 -9.79
CA VAL A 191 -5.97 0.86 -9.09
C VAL A 191 -5.03 0.02 -9.93
N LYS A 192 -3.87 0.59 -10.23
CA LYS A 192 -2.76 -0.11 -10.85
C LYS A 192 -1.63 -0.23 -9.83
N MET A 193 -1.15 -1.44 -9.63
CA MET A 193 -0.04 -1.75 -8.74
C MET A 193 1.07 -2.43 -9.55
N LYS A 194 2.29 -1.93 -9.41
CA LYS A 194 3.48 -2.55 -9.97
C LYS A 194 4.39 -3.00 -8.84
N PHE A 195 4.73 -4.27 -8.82
CA PHE A 195 5.53 -4.88 -7.76
C PHE A 195 6.95 -5.14 -8.23
N ASN A 196 7.89 -4.79 -7.36
CA ASN A 196 9.31 -5.11 -7.50
C ASN A 196 9.91 -5.28 -6.09
N GLU A 197 10.33 -6.49 -5.75
CA GLU A 197 11.12 -6.80 -4.54
C GLU A 197 10.59 -6.19 -3.23
N GLY A 198 9.31 -6.40 -2.96
CA GLY A 198 8.67 -5.88 -1.74
C GLY A 198 8.23 -4.41 -1.80
N ARG A 199 8.48 -3.74 -2.91
CA ARG A 199 7.94 -2.42 -3.23
C ARG A 199 6.71 -2.56 -4.11
N ALA A 200 5.68 -1.80 -3.80
CA ALA A 200 4.51 -1.60 -4.64
C ALA A 200 4.40 -0.14 -5.06
N ASP A 201 4.52 0.15 -6.35
CA ASP A 201 4.16 1.45 -6.92
C ASP A 201 2.66 1.41 -7.24
N VAL A 202 1.89 2.30 -6.64
CA VAL A 202 0.43 2.32 -6.71
C VAL A 202 -0.05 3.59 -7.38
N HIS A 203 -0.83 3.42 -8.44
CA HIS A 203 -1.56 4.50 -9.10
C HIS A 203 -3.05 4.27 -8.91
N ILE A 204 -3.72 5.24 -8.29
CA ILE A 204 -5.16 5.25 -8.08
C ILE A 204 -5.77 6.35 -8.95
N LYS A 205 -6.78 5.98 -9.74
CA LYS A 205 -7.55 6.89 -10.55
C LYS A 205 -9.03 6.80 -10.19
N MET A 206 -9.58 7.92 -9.75
CA MET A 206 -10.99 8.07 -9.46
C MET A 206 -11.69 8.69 -10.68
N VAL A 207 -12.61 7.96 -11.27
CA VAL A 207 -13.36 8.34 -12.48
C VAL A 207 -14.84 8.48 -12.10
N PRO A 208 -15.42 9.68 -12.12
CA PRO A 208 -16.81 9.86 -11.79
C PRO A 208 -17.70 9.29 -12.90
N LEU A 209 -18.77 8.59 -12.51
CA LEU A 209 -19.81 8.08 -13.40
C LEU A 209 -20.91 9.13 -13.62
N GLU A 210 -20.99 10.09 -12.72
CA GLU A 210 -21.80 11.30 -12.79
C GLU A 210 -21.06 12.46 -12.10
N LYS A 211 -21.62 13.66 -12.03
CA LYS A 211 -21.00 14.76 -11.25
C LYS A 211 -21.03 14.43 -9.76
N VAL A 212 -19.86 14.40 -9.14
CA VAL A 212 -19.69 14.03 -7.73
C VAL A 212 -18.91 15.08 -6.95
N ARG A 213 -19.11 15.06 -5.63
CA ARG A 213 -18.35 15.82 -4.65
C ARG A 213 -17.62 14.84 -3.72
N ILE A 214 -16.30 14.88 -3.74
CA ILE A 214 -15.47 14.12 -2.81
C ILE A 214 -15.18 15.02 -1.61
N HIS A 215 -15.66 14.62 -0.43
CA HIS A 215 -15.55 15.38 0.81
C HIS A 215 -14.27 15.05 1.57
N THR A 216 -13.93 13.75 1.60
CA THR A 216 -12.72 13.24 2.27
C THR A 216 -12.12 12.09 1.50
N TYR A 217 -10.80 12.12 1.36
CA TYR A 217 -10.03 11.02 0.78
C TYR A 217 -8.63 10.99 1.37
N TYR A 218 -8.23 9.85 1.88
CA TYR A 218 -6.93 9.66 2.53
C TYR A 218 -5.87 9.03 1.62
N GLY A 219 -6.26 8.49 0.46
CA GLY A 219 -5.33 7.88 -0.49
C GLY A 219 -4.71 6.59 0.03
N LEU A 220 -3.39 6.54 0.02
CA LEU A 220 -2.64 5.39 0.54
C LEU A 220 -2.54 5.47 2.07
N GLN A 221 -2.73 4.33 2.72
CA GLN A 221 -2.57 4.16 4.15
C GLN A 221 -1.74 2.91 4.44
N THR A 222 -1.29 2.75 5.69
CA THR A 222 -0.72 1.48 6.14
C THR A 222 -1.21 1.13 7.53
N ALA A 223 -1.42 -0.17 7.77
CA ALA A 223 -1.69 -0.69 9.10
C ALA A 223 -0.37 -0.94 9.84
N LEU A 224 -0.34 -0.56 11.11
CA LEU A 224 0.81 -0.67 11.99
C LEU A 224 0.53 -1.61 13.18
N SER A 225 -0.50 -2.46 13.07
CA SER A 225 -0.79 -3.51 14.03
C SER A 225 0.19 -4.68 13.88
N GLN A 226 0.28 -5.54 14.89
CA GLN A 226 1.10 -6.75 14.90
C GLN A 226 2.60 -6.45 14.68
N LEU A 227 3.14 -6.67 13.47
CA LEU A 227 4.58 -6.52 13.20
C LEU A 227 5.10 -5.12 13.55
N TYR A 228 4.29 -4.08 13.33
CA TYR A 228 4.63 -2.70 13.58
C TYR A 228 3.96 -2.11 14.82
N ALA A 229 3.33 -2.93 15.67
CA ALA A 229 2.88 -2.50 16.98
C ALA A 229 4.05 -1.95 17.79
N ASN A 230 3.86 -0.83 18.48
CA ASN A 230 4.92 -0.12 19.21
C ASN A 230 6.10 0.34 18.33
N SER A 231 5.85 0.60 17.07
CA SER A 231 6.84 1.20 16.17
C SER A 231 6.96 2.71 16.41
N SER A 232 8.08 3.30 16.02
CA SER A 232 8.19 4.75 15.85
C SER A 232 7.81 5.16 14.44
N ILE A 233 7.20 6.33 14.29
CA ILE A 233 6.84 6.90 12.99
C ILE A 233 7.69 8.13 12.71
N ARG A 234 8.27 8.18 11.53
CA ARG A 234 8.93 9.35 10.97
C ARG A 234 8.09 9.94 9.85
N TYR A 235 7.79 11.24 9.99
CA TYR A 235 7.16 12.03 8.93
C TYR A 235 8.23 12.79 8.16
N GLU A 236 8.13 12.81 6.84
CA GLU A 236 9.03 13.55 5.97
C GLU A 236 8.25 14.59 5.17
N SER A 237 8.70 15.85 5.24
CA SER A 237 8.14 16.99 4.51
C SER A 237 9.28 17.93 4.08
N GLY A 238 9.99 17.60 3.01
CA GLY A 238 11.21 18.32 2.66
C GLY A 238 12.28 18.11 3.74
N ASP A 239 12.72 19.19 4.39
CA ASP A 239 13.77 19.12 5.41
C ASP A 239 13.30 18.71 6.81
N SER A 240 11.99 18.63 7.03
CA SER A 240 11.40 18.28 8.32
C SER A 240 11.30 16.78 8.50
N GLN A 241 11.86 16.26 9.58
CA GLN A 241 11.76 14.86 9.96
C GLN A 241 11.46 14.73 11.45
N GLU A 242 10.54 13.84 11.78
CA GLU A 242 10.21 13.54 13.17
C GLU A 242 9.91 12.06 13.34
N TRP A 243 10.42 11.47 14.42
CA TRP A 243 10.06 10.14 14.88
C TRP A 243 9.09 10.26 16.04
N LYS A 244 7.99 9.53 15.96
CA LYS A 244 7.00 9.43 17.02
C LYS A 244 6.74 8.00 17.38
N ASP A 245 6.63 7.74 18.67
CA ASP A 245 6.30 6.41 19.17
C ASP A 245 4.79 6.14 18.97
N THR A 246 4.47 5.08 18.24
CA THR A 246 3.09 4.66 18.00
C THR A 246 2.43 4.04 19.22
N SER A 247 3.21 3.69 20.26
CA SER A 247 2.69 3.15 21.52
C SER A 247 2.01 4.22 22.38
N SER A 248 2.30 5.49 22.17
CA SER A 248 1.83 6.60 22.99
C SER A 248 0.41 7.08 22.65
N GLY A 249 -0.29 6.38 21.73
CA GLY A 249 -1.71 6.63 21.45
C GLY A 249 -2.02 7.14 20.05
N PRO A 250 -3.33 7.20 19.72
CA PRO A 250 -3.79 7.33 18.34
C PRO A 250 -3.70 8.75 17.76
N ASN A 251 -3.30 9.76 18.48
CA ASN A 251 -3.50 11.15 18.10
C ASN A 251 -2.23 11.90 17.81
N ASP A 252 -1.39 11.35 16.97
CA ASP A 252 -0.19 12.07 16.65
C ASP A 252 -0.22 12.67 15.25
N SER A 253 -1.33 13.32 14.95
CA SER A 253 -1.45 14.19 13.81
C SER A 253 -0.83 15.54 14.16
N GLY A 254 0.30 15.85 13.55
CA GLY A 254 0.78 17.22 13.58
C GLY A 254 -0.27 18.15 12.92
N PRO A 255 -0.47 19.38 13.41
CA PRO A 255 -1.24 20.35 12.65
C PRO A 255 -0.59 20.59 11.29
N LYS A 256 -1.38 20.93 10.28
CA LYS A 256 -0.87 21.18 8.92
C LYS A 256 0.35 22.11 8.91
N GLY A 257 0.36 23.14 9.75
CA GLY A 257 1.48 24.05 9.87
C GLY A 257 2.78 23.44 10.43
N LYS A 258 2.71 22.34 11.17
CA LYS A 258 3.89 21.66 11.71
C LYS A 258 4.54 20.73 10.69
N TYR A 259 3.71 20.04 9.88
CA TYR A 259 4.16 19.13 8.81
C TYR A 259 3.38 19.43 7.53
N PRO A 260 3.65 20.59 6.88
CA PRO A 260 2.74 21.12 5.86
C PRO A 260 2.66 20.24 4.61
N ASN A 261 3.68 19.46 4.30
CA ASN A 261 3.78 18.72 3.05
C ASN A 261 4.36 17.32 3.24
N VAL A 262 3.94 16.59 4.27
CA VAL A 262 4.43 15.22 4.47
C VAL A 262 4.10 14.36 3.25
N TYR A 263 5.11 13.89 2.57
CA TYR A 263 5.01 13.04 1.38
C TYR A 263 5.46 11.59 1.62
N ARG A 264 6.10 11.34 2.77
CA ARG A 264 6.59 10.01 3.14
C ARG A 264 6.41 9.80 4.64
N MET A 265 5.94 8.62 5.00
CA MET A 265 5.89 8.14 6.37
C MET A 265 6.64 6.82 6.46
N THR A 266 7.51 6.68 7.44
CA THR A 266 8.25 5.45 7.71
C THR A 266 7.92 5.01 9.12
N ALA A 267 7.40 3.79 9.28
CA ALA A 267 7.27 3.14 10.58
C ALA A 267 8.38 2.12 10.74
N LYS A 268 9.03 2.12 11.92
CA LYS A 268 10.14 1.24 12.25
C LYS A 268 9.87 0.56 13.59
N ASN A 269 9.89 -0.77 13.61
CA ASN A 269 9.70 -1.55 14.82
C ASN A 269 11.02 -1.77 15.58
N LYS A 270 10.94 -2.40 16.76
CA LYS A 270 12.09 -2.71 17.62
C LYS A 270 13.11 -3.68 16.99
N HIS A 271 12.74 -4.38 15.93
CA HIS A 271 13.60 -5.30 15.20
C HIS A 271 14.22 -4.67 13.95
N ASN A 272 14.05 -3.34 13.78
CA ASN A 272 14.48 -2.57 12.62
C ASN A 272 13.75 -2.93 11.31
N ASP A 273 12.63 -3.68 11.36
CA ASP A 273 11.77 -3.79 10.19
C ASP A 273 11.13 -2.43 9.91
N GLU A 274 11.10 -2.05 8.65
CA GLU A 274 10.52 -0.78 8.21
C GLU A 274 9.38 -1.02 7.23
N VAL A 275 8.33 -0.23 7.34
CA VAL A 275 7.32 -0.04 6.32
C VAL A 275 7.28 1.42 5.93
N VAL A 276 7.25 1.67 4.65
CA VAL A 276 7.25 3.01 4.07
C VAL A 276 6.02 3.19 3.23
N VAL A 277 5.34 4.30 3.44
CA VAL A 277 4.26 4.78 2.58
C VAL A 277 4.63 6.16 2.08
N TRP A 278 4.48 6.40 0.79
CA TRP A 278 4.84 7.69 0.19
C TRP A 278 3.81 8.16 -0.84
N LEU A 279 3.90 9.43 -1.20
CA LEU A 279 3.15 10.05 -2.29
C LEU A 279 4.13 10.65 -3.29
N ASP A 280 3.86 10.47 -4.58
CA ASP A 280 4.52 11.28 -5.60
C ASP A 280 3.82 12.63 -5.71
N THR A 281 4.46 13.66 -5.14
CA THR A 281 3.90 15.02 -5.06
C THR A 281 3.79 15.73 -6.42
N LYS A 282 4.33 15.16 -7.48
CA LYS A 282 4.21 15.67 -8.84
C LYS A 282 2.85 15.34 -9.47
N TYR A 283 2.15 14.35 -8.92
CA TYR A 283 0.87 13.89 -9.44
C TYR A 283 -0.30 14.41 -8.62
N GLY A 284 -1.34 14.83 -9.29
CA GLY A 284 -2.70 15.06 -8.84
C GLY A 284 -2.87 15.51 -7.39
N LEU A 285 -3.50 14.68 -6.61
CA LEU A 285 -3.80 14.93 -5.19
C LEU A 285 -2.58 14.95 -4.27
N GLY A 286 -1.42 14.53 -4.71
CA GLY A 286 -0.17 14.66 -3.97
C GLY A 286 0.20 16.10 -3.62
N LYS A 287 -0.35 17.08 -4.35
CA LYS A 287 -0.19 18.53 -4.09
C LYS A 287 -1.04 19.07 -2.94
N ARG A 288 -2.02 18.30 -2.47
CA ARG A 288 -2.90 18.62 -1.31
C ARG A 288 -3.62 19.96 -1.36
N LEU A 289 -4.03 20.38 -2.53
CA LEU A 289 -4.79 21.63 -2.73
C LEU A 289 -6.17 21.59 -2.07
N ASN A 290 -6.68 20.38 -1.76
CA ASN A 290 -7.99 20.14 -1.19
C ASN A 290 -7.97 19.85 0.33
N VAL A 291 -6.90 20.21 1.02
CA VAL A 291 -6.78 20.07 2.48
C VAL A 291 -6.77 21.46 3.11
N SER A 292 -7.78 21.74 3.97
CA SER A 292 -7.85 23.01 4.69
C SER A 292 -6.81 23.08 5.82
N ASP A 293 -6.52 24.29 6.29
CA ASP A 293 -5.54 24.53 7.36
C ASP A 293 -5.94 23.95 8.72
N LYS A 294 -7.19 23.48 8.86
CA LYS A 294 -7.67 22.81 10.07
C LYS A 294 -7.18 21.36 10.21
N TYR A 295 -6.70 20.75 9.13
CA TYR A 295 -6.34 19.34 9.09
C TYR A 295 -4.85 19.14 8.85
N PRO A 296 -4.23 18.13 9.46
CA PRO A 296 -2.84 17.78 9.21
C PRO A 296 -2.67 17.21 7.80
N SER A 297 -1.49 17.33 7.23
CA SER A 297 -1.16 16.72 5.93
C SER A 297 -0.99 15.20 6.01
N ALA A 298 -0.58 14.70 7.16
CA ALA A 298 -0.51 13.28 7.48
C ALA A 298 -0.77 13.10 8.98
N PHE A 299 -1.28 11.94 9.36
CA PHE A 299 -1.58 11.63 10.74
C PHE A 299 -1.56 10.13 11.01
N PHE A 300 -1.53 9.79 12.29
CA PHE A 300 -1.61 8.44 12.81
C PHE A 300 -2.78 8.31 13.78
N VAL A 301 -3.61 7.29 13.59
CA VAL A 301 -4.71 6.96 14.50
C VAL A 301 -5.09 5.48 14.40
N GLY A 302 -5.36 4.85 15.54
CA GLY A 302 -5.83 3.47 15.59
C GLY A 302 -4.88 2.46 14.91
N TYR A 303 -3.58 2.62 15.10
CA TYR A 303 -2.52 1.82 14.47
C TYR A 303 -2.51 1.91 12.92
N LYS A 304 -2.95 3.04 12.37
CA LYS A 304 -2.91 3.31 10.94
C LYS A 304 -2.26 4.66 10.69
N SER A 305 -1.48 4.75 9.62
CA SER A 305 -0.97 6.02 9.12
C SER A 305 -1.71 6.43 7.86
N TYR A 306 -1.96 7.73 7.73
CA TYR A 306 -2.79 8.31 6.69
C TYR A 306 -2.13 9.54 6.09
N PHE A 307 -2.34 9.74 4.79
CA PHE A 307 -2.22 11.04 4.16
C PHE A 307 -3.59 11.69 4.06
N ASN A 308 -3.70 12.99 4.34
CA ASN A 308 -4.86 13.77 3.97
C ASN A 308 -4.66 14.29 2.54
N LEU A 309 -5.52 13.90 1.62
CA LEU A 309 -5.49 14.35 0.23
C LEU A 309 -6.67 15.27 -0.09
N ILE A 310 -7.83 14.96 0.46
CA ILE A 310 -9.02 15.79 0.42
C ILE A 310 -9.60 15.79 1.83
N ASN A 311 -9.64 16.98 2.47
CA ASN A 311 -10.28 17.14 3.78
C ASN A 311 -10.52 18.62 4.07
N GLY A 312 -11.78 18.99 4.26
CA GLY A 312 -12.21 20.36 4.57
C GLY A 312 -12.36 21.28 3.35
N ILE A 313 -11.80 20.92 2.18
CA ILE A 313 -12.02 21.58 0.89
C ILE A 313 -12.45 20.48 -0.09
N PRO A 314 -13.74 20.28 -0.34
CA PRO A 314 -14.21 19.22 -1.22
C PRO A 314 -13.70 19.39 -2.66
N LEU A 315 -13.47 18.27 -3.32
CA LEU A 315 -13.15 18.20 -4.75
C LEU A 315 -14.41 17.83 -5.54
N ILE A 316 -14.80 18.68 -6.49
CA ILE A 316 -15.93 18.41 -7.40
C ILE A 316 -15.34 17.97 -8.73
N ILE A 317 -15.78 16.82 -9.23
CA ILE A 317 -15.40 16.29 -10.54
C ILE A 317 -16.63 15.83 -11.33
N SER A 318 -16.60 16.07 -12.64
CA SER A 318 -17.66 15.69 -13.56
C SER A 318 -17.23 14.55 -14.46
N THR A 319 -18.18 13.92 -15.14
CA THR A 319 -17.90 12.93 -16.17
C THR A 319 -16.88 13.47 -17.19
N GLY A 320 -15.93 12.63 -17.59
CA GLY A 320 -14.81 13.03 -18.44
C GLY A 320 -13.59 13.62 -17.70
N GLN A 321 -13.72 13.92 -16.42
CA GLN A 321 -12.61 14.29 -15.54
C GLN A 321 -12.13 13.08 -14.72
N SER A 322 -10.99 13.20 -14.06
CA SER A 322 -10.51 12.23 -13.07
C SER A 322 -9.67 12.91 -12.00
N ALA A 323 -9.60 12.29 -10.84
CA ALA A 323 -8.61 12.61 -9.83
C ALA A 323 -7.66 11.43 -9.67
N GLU A 324 -6.37 11.71 -9.55
CA GLU A 324 -5.33 10.69 -9.54
C GLU A 324 -4.37 10.90 -8.36
N VAL A 325 -3.86 9.79 -7.81
CA VAL A 325 -2.80 9.78 -6.82
C VAL A 325 -1.81 8.68 -7.15
N HIS A 326 -0.52 8.95 -6.93
CA HIS A 326 0.59 8.03 -7.11
C HIS A 326 1.40 7.94 -5.81
N GLY A 327 1.86 6.73 -5.51
CA GLY A 327 2.70 6.49 -4.35
C GLY A 327 3.17 5.05 -4.25
#